data_27cbb73297acb4da309166c80bf30e6a
#
_entry.id   27cbb73297acb4da309166c80bf30e6a
#
_cell.length_a   1.000
_cell.length_b   1.000
_cell.length_c   1.000
_cell.angle_alpha   90.00
_cell.angle_beta   90.00
_cell.angle_gamma   90.00
#
_symmetry.space_group_name_H-M   'P 1'
#
loop_
_entity.id
_entity.type
_entity.pdbx_description
1 polymer ?
#
loop_
_entity_poly.entity_id
_entity_poly.type
_entity_poly.pdbx_seq_one_letter_code
_entity_poly.pdbx_strand_id
1 'polypeptide(L)'
;MDELFETIFFKALKADSTDIHFKLTDHLSIQFRVFGELQPYQEYEKTTGAKIMNYLKYKSFINVNYKMVPQTGAFHYYLNEHIYFLRVSYLPGMDFESIVIRILNNHENITINEISEID
;
A
#
# COMPACT_ATOMS: atom_id res chain seq x y z
N MET A 1 -11.55 -6.94 -1.92
CA MET A 1 -10.51 -5.91 -1.89
C MET A 1 -9.17 -6.34 -2.46
N ASP A 2 -8.86 -7.62 -2.46
CA ASP A 2 -7.62 -8.10 -3.09
C ASP A 2 -7.53 -7.68 -4.56
N GLU A 3 -8.61 -7.81 -5.31
CA GLU A 3 -8.60 -7.46 -6.73
C GLU A 3 -8.38 -5.97 -6.96
N LEU A 4 -8.97 -5.13 -6.12
CA LEU A 4 -8.77 -3.70 -6.24
C LEU A 4 -7.34 -3.33 -5.88
N PHE A 5 -6.80 -3.89 -4.80
CA PHE A 5 -5.42 -3.63 -4.42
C PHE A 5 -4.46 -4.12 -5.51
N GLU A 6 -4.72 -5.29 -6.09
CA GLU A 6 -3.88 -5.81 -7.17
C GLU A 6 -3.84 -4.83 -8.34
N THR A 7 -4.99 -4.26 -8.72
CA THR A 7 -5.05 -3.28 -9.80
C THR A 7 -4.22 -2.04 -9.48
N ILE A 8 -4.38 -1.51 -8.26
CA ILE A 8 -3.64 -0.32 -7.83
C ILE A 8 -2.14 -0.61 -7.81
N PHE A 9 -1.76 -1.74 -7.24
CA PHE A 9 -0.35 -2.13 -7.10
C PHE A 9 0.30 -2.34 -8.47
N PHE A 10 -0.41 -3.03 -9.38
CA PHE A 10 0.08 -3.25 -10.74
C PHE A 10 0.34 -1.92 -11.44
N LYS A 11 -0.60 -0.97 -11.33
CA LYS A 11 -0.43 0.35 -11.93
C LYS A 11 0.73 1.11 -11.30
N ALA A 12 0.92 0.97 -10.00
CA ALA A 12 2.05 1.60 -9.31
C ALA A 12 3.37 1.05 -9.82
N LEU A 13 3.48 -0.27 -9.99
CA LEU A 13 4.68 -0.89 -10.53
C LEU A 13 4.95 -0.42 -11.96
N LYS A 14 3.92 -0.35 -12.79
CA LYS A 14 4.06 0.12 -14.17
C LYS A 14 4.56 1.55 -14.24
N ALA A 15 4.21 2.37 -13.27
CA ALA A 15 4.65 3.76 -13.22
C ALA A 15 6.03 3.93 -12.57
N ASP A 16 6.68 2.85 -12.16
CA ASP A 16 7.97 2.87 -11.44
C ASP A 16 7.87 3.61 -10.11
N SER A 17 6.75 3.39 -9.42
CA SER A 17 6.52 4.04 -8.13
C SER A 17 7.39 3.44 -7.04
N THR A 18 7.86 4.28 -6.12
CA THR A 18 8.55 3.85 -4.91
C THR A 18 7.58 3.74 -3.74
N ASP A 19 6.53 4.53 -3.76
CA ASP A 19 5.54 4.59 -2.67
C ASP A 19 4.14 4.78 -3.25
N ILE A 20 3.15 4.27 -2.52
CA ILE A 20 1.74 4.48 -2.83
C ILE A 20 1.12 5.18 -1.63
N HIS A 21 0.53 6.34 -1.83
CA HIS A 21 -0.09 7.15 -0.78
C HIS A 21 -1.61 7.03 -0.87
N PHE A 22 -2.22 6.58 0.22
CA PHE A 22 -3.67 6.51 0.35
C PHE A 22 -4.10 7.53 1.40
N LYS A 23 -5.00 8.42 1.05
CA LYS A 23 -5.52 9.39 2.02
C LYS A 23 -7.05 9.38 1.98
N LEU A 24 -7.65 9.02 3.10
CA LEU A 24 -9.10 8.96 3.24
C LEU A 24 -9.60 10.14 4.05
N THR A 25 -10.46 10.95 3.42
CA THR A 25 -11.17 12.04 4.06
C THR A 25 -12.66 11.81 3.82
N ASP A 26 -13.34 12.68 3.09
CA ASP A 26 -14.69 12.43 2.59
C ASP A 26 -14.68 11.54 1.34
N HIS A 27 -13.52 11.31 0.79
CA HIS A 27 -13.26 10.37 -0.31
C HIS A 27 -11.84 9.85 -0.17
N LEU A 28 -11.48 8.85 -0.96
CA LEU A 28 -10.13 8.30 -0.97
C LEU A 28 -9.35 8.87 -2.14
N SER A 29 -8.18 9.41 -1.84
CA SER A 29 -7.25 9.92 -2.85
C SER A 29 -6.01 9.02 -2.86
N ILE A 30 -5.61 8.56 -4.04
CA ILE A 30 -4.42 7.73 -4.19
C ILE A 30 -3.42 8.44 -5.07
N GLN A 31 -2.19 8.52 -4.58
CA GLN A 31 -1.08 9.13 -5.31
C GLN A 31 0.09 8.17 -5.35
N PHE A 32 0.85 8.21 -6.41
CA PHE A 32 2.09 7.44 -6.55
C PHE A 32 3.28 8.38 -6.46
N ARG A 33 4.32 7.98 -5.73
CA ARG A 33 5.59 8.69 -5.77
C ARG A 33 6.46 8.07 -6.86
N VAL A 34 6.74 8.88 -7.88
CA VAL A 34 7.49 8.44 -9.06
C VAL A 34 8.67 9.38 -9.23
N PHE A 35 9.88 8.84 -9.15
CA PHE A 35 11.12 9.64 -9.22
C PHE A 35 11.08 10.83 -8.26
N GLY A 36 10.62 10.58 -7.03
CA GLY A 36 10.60 11.59 -5.98
C GLY A 36 9.40 12.52 -5.98
N GLU A 37 8.55 12.47 -6.99
CA GLU A 37 7.39 13.36 -7.09
C GLU A 37 6.08 12.60 -6.89
N LEU A 38 5.17 13.20 -6.11
CA LEU A 38 3.83 12.65 -5.94
C LEU A 38 2.97 13.00 -7.14
N GLN A 39 2.39 11.97 -7.75
CA GLN A 39 1.53 12.11 -8.91
C GLN A 39 0.15 11.53 -8.60
N PRO A 40 -0.94 12.23 -8.90
CA PRO A 40 -2.28 11.68 -8.68
C PRO A 40 -2.47 10.41 -9.52
N TYR A 41 -3.11 9.42 -8.93
CA TYR A 41 -3.47 8.21 -9.66
C TYR A 41 -4.97 8.09 -9.83
N GLN A 42 -5.70 8.01 -8.71
CA GLN A 42 -7.14 7.71 -8.76
C GLN A 42 -7.81 8.19 -7.48
N GLU A 43 -9.10 8.50 -7.59
CA GLU A 43 -9.94 8.78 -6.45
C GLU A 43 -11.09 7.78 -6.40
N TYR A 44 -11.54 7.46 -5.18
CA TYR A 44 -12.65 6.54 -4.97
C TYR A 44 -13.59 7.16 -3.94
N GLU A 45 -14.85 6.77 -3.97
CA GLU A 45 -15.79 7.24 -2.96
C GLU A 45 -15.43 6.69 -1.59
N LYS A 46 -15.97 7.33 -0.55
CA LYS A 46 -15.60 7.02 0.84
C LYS A 46 -15.84 5.56 1.20
N THR A 47 -16.96 4.98 0.75
CA THR A 47 -17.31 3.59 1.06
C THR A 47 -16.22 2.62 0.55
N THR A 48 -15.83 2.76 -0.70
CA THR A 48 -14.76 1.94 -1.29
C THR A 48 -13.44 2.24 -0.60
N GLY A 49 -13.18 3.53 -0.33
CA GLY A 49 -11.96 3.94 0.35
C GLY A 49 -11.81 3.31 1.72
N ALA A 50 -12.89 3.30 2.51
CA ALA A 50 -12.85 2.69 3.83
C ALA A 50 -12.54 1.20 3.75
N LYS A 51 -13.07 0.51 2.74
CA LYS A 51 -12.81 -0.92 2.57
C LYS A 51 -11.35 -1.22 2.24
N ILE A 52 -10.76 -0.45 1.33
CA ILE A 52 -9.36 -0.67 0.99
C ILE A 52 -8.43 -0.30 2.15
N MET A 53 -8.76 0.75 2.90
CA MET A 53 -7.97 1.13 4.07
C MET A 53 -8.01 0.04 5.13
N ASN A 54 -9.17 -0.52 5.41
CA ASN A 54 -9.30 -1.62 6.36
C ASN A 54 -8.55 -2.87 5.90
N TYR A 55 -8.61 -3.16 4.61
CA TYR A 55 -7.86 -4.27 4.02
C TYR A 55 -6.35 -4.10 4.26
N LEU A 56 -5.83 -2.90 4.02
CA LEU A 56 -4.41 -2.62 4.20
C LEU A 56 -3.99 -2.69 5.67
N LYS A 57 -4.83 -2.19 6.57
CA LYS A 57 -4.56 -2.31 8.02
C LYS A 57 -4.49 -3.77 8.43
N TYR A 58 -5.41 -4.59 7.95
CA TYR A 58 -5.44 -6.01 8.27
C TYR A 58 -4.18 -6.72 7.74
N LYS A 59 -3.82 -6.48 6.49
CA LYS A 59 -2.67 -7.15 5.88
C LYS A 59 -1.36 -6.78 6.54
N SER A 60 -1.24 -5.57 7.06
CA SER A 60 -0.01 -5.06 7.65
C SER A 60 0.03 -5.18 9.18
N PHE A 61 -1.00 -5.82 9.77
CA PHE A 61 -1.09 -6.05 11.21
C PHE A 61 -1.17 -4.75 12.03
N ILE A 62 -1.77 -3.72 11.45
CA ILE A 62 -2.05 -2.48 12.19
C ILE A 62 -3.13 -2.78 13.23
N ASN A 63 -2.90 -2.35 14.48
CA ASN A 63 -3.85 -2.60 15.55
C ASN A 63 -4.94 -1.52 15.53
N VAL A 64 -6.14 -1.90 15.08
CA VAL A 64 -7.26 -0.97 14.93
C VAL A 64 -7.82 -0.47 16.25
N ASN A 65 -7.44 -1.12 17.38
CA ASN A 65 -7.88 -0.68 18.69
C ASN A 65 -7.08 0.53 19.20
N TYR A 66 -5.91 0.78 18.66
CA TYR A 66 -5.11 1.96 19.00
C TYR A 66 -5.49 3.08 18.04
N LYS A 67 -6.47 3.89 18.45
CA LYS A 67 -6.93 5.01 17.64
C LYS A 67 -6.01 6.20 17.83
N MET A 68 -5.84 6.99 16.76
CA MET A 68 -5.07 8.22 16.78
C MET A 68 -3.58 8.01 17.11
N VAL A 69 -3.07 6.80 16.89
CA VAL A 69 -1.66 6.47 17.13
C VAL A 69 -1.03 6.07 15.80
N PRO A 70 0.03 6.76 15.36
CA PRO A 70 0.78 6.33 14.18
C PRO A 70 1.37 4.94 14.40
N GLN A 71 1.31 4.10 13.38
CA GLN A 71 1.81 2.73 13.45
C GLN A 71 2.53 2.37 12.16
N THR A 72 3.43 1.41 12.25
CA THR A 72 4.09 0.86 11.08
C THR A 72 3.84 -0.64 11.04
N GLY A 73 3.80 -1.18 9.84
CA GLY A 73 3.63 -2.60 9.64
C GLY A 73 4.31 -3.02 8.34
N ALA A 74 4.15 -4.27 7.98
CA ALA A 74 4.75 -4.80 6.76
C ALA A 74 3.99 -6.04 6.32
N PHE A 75 4.02 -6.31 5.02
CA PHE A 75 3.54 -7.58 4.52
C PHE A 75 4.20 -7.88 3.17
N HIS A 76 4.13 -9.15 2.78
CA HIS A 76 4.62 -9.59 1.48
C HIS A 76 3.44 -9.69 0.52
N TYR A 77 3.66 -9.30 -0.72
CA TYR A 77 2.62 -9.36 -1.72
C TYR A 77 3.11 -10.12 -2.95
N TYR A 78 2.34 -11.12 -3.37
CA TYR A 78 2.69 -11.97 -4.49
C TYR A 78 1.94 -11.53 -5.73
N LEU A 79 2.69 -11.20 -6.80
CA LEU A 79 2.09 -10.80 -8.06
C LEU A 79 2.95 -11.33 -9.21
N ASN A 80 2.32 -12.08 -10.12
CA ASN A 80 2.99 -12.63 -11.33
C ASN A 80 4.28 -13.37 -10.99
N GLU A 81 4.21 -14.26 -9.99
CA GLU A 81 5.32 -15.10 -9.53
C GLU A 81 6.48 -14.33 -8.89
N HIS A 82 6.30 -13.04 -8.66
CA HIS A 82 7.25 -12.23 -7.90
C HIS A 82 6.72 -11.98 -6.51
N ILE A 83 7.64 -11.83 -5.55
CA ILE A 83 7.26 -11.44 -4.20
C ILE A 83 7.77 -10.02 -3.94
N TYR A 84 6.88 -9.18 -3.43
CA TYR A 84 7.21 -7.81 -3.11
C TYR A 84 7.16 -7.61 -1.60
N PHE A 85 8.13 -6.88 -1.07
CA PHE A 85 8.20 -6.55 0.35
C PHE A 85 7.67 -5.14 0.52
N LEU A 86 6.60 -4.99 1.30
CA LEU A 86 5.90 -3.72 1.45
C LEU A 86 5.98 -3.26 2.90
N ARG A 87 6.44 -2.04 3.11
CA ARG A 87 6.40 -1.39 4.42
C ARG A 87 5.23 -0.44 4.43
N VAL A 88 4.46 -0.49 5.51
CA VAL A 88 3.23 0.29 5.63
C VAL A 88 3.36 1.26 6.80
N SER A 89 3.09 2.53 6.54
CA SER A 89 3.02 3.56 7.57
C SER A 89 1.58 4.04 7.65
N TYR A 90 1.00 3.96 8.85
CA TYR A 90 -0.37 4.40 9.10
C TYR A 90 -0.34 5.65 9.97
N LEU A 91 -0.98 6.71 9.49
CA LEU A 91 -1.05 7.97 10.19
C LEU A 91 -2.52 8.41 10.30
N PRO A 92 -3.14 8.24 11.47
CA PRO A 92 -4.50 8.73 11.70
C PRO A 92 -4.48 10.18 12.11
N GLY A 93 -5.50 10.93 11.67
CA GLY A 93 -5.74 12.30 12.09
C GLY A 93 -7.17 12.46 12.54
N MET A 94 -7.57 13.67 12.94
CA MET A 94 -8.94 13.89 13.39
C MET A 94 -9.95 13.75 12.27
N ASP A 95 -9.62 14.25 11.08
CA ASP A 95 -10.51 14.27 9.94
C ASP A 95 -10.02 13.44 8.77
N PHE A 96 -8.97 12.63 8.98
CA PHE A 96 -8.40 11.85 7.89
C PHE A 96 -7.67 10.63 8.41
N GLU A 97 -7.43 9.68 7.51
CA GLU A 97 -6.49 8.59 7.71
C GLU A 97 -5.54 8.58 6.51
N SER A 98 -4.28 8.26 6.76
CA SER A 98 -3.29 8.17 5.72
C SER A 98 -2.53 6.86 5.83
N ILE A 99 -2.34 6.17 4.71
CA ILE A 99 -1.49 4.99 4.63
C ILE A 99 -0.50 5.23 3.51
N VAL A 100 0.78 5.00 3.81
CA VAL A 100 1.83 5.04 2.79
C VAL A 100 2.44 3.64 2.72
N ILE A 101 2.44 3.07 1.51
CA ILE A 101 3.08 1.79 1.25
C ILE A 101 4.38 2.06 0.51
N ARG A 102 5.50 1.66 1.09
CA ARG A 102 6.80 1.72 0.42
C ARG A 102 7.13 0.36 -0.16
N ILE A 103 7.47 0.34 -1.44
CA ILE A 103 7.84 -0.88 -2.15
C ILE A 103 9.35 -1.01 -2.03
N LEU A 104 9.81 -2.01 -1.24
CA LEU A 104 11.23 -2.12 -0.89
C LEU A 104 12.08 -2.75 -1.97
N ASN A 105 11.48 -3.52 -2.88
CA ASN A 105 12.25 -4.28 -3.89
C ASN A 105 11.68 -4.17 -5.30
N ASN A 106 11.16 -3.00 -5.67
CA ASN A 106 10.54 -2.83 -7.00
C ASN A 106 11.50 -3.16 -8.15
N HIS A 107 12.79 -2.90 -7.98
CA HIS A 107 13.79 -3.10 -9.04
C HIS A 107 14.58 -4.40 -8.90
N GLU A 108 14.35 -5.20 -7.86
CA GLU A 108 15.10 -6.42 -7.61
C GLU A 108 14.47 -7.66 -8.23
N ASN A 109 13.17 -7.66 -8.48
CA ASN A 109 12.43 -8.74 -9.14
C ASN A 109 12.73 -10.12 -8.55
N ILE A 110 12.60 -10.24 -7.23
CA ILE A 110 12.84 -11.50 -6.54
C ILE A 110 11.68 -12.44 -6.80
N THR A 111 11.97 -13.66 -7.27
CA THR A 111 10.93 -14.66 -7.50
C THR A 111 10.70 -15.48 -6.23
N ILE A 112 9.57 -16.19 -6.18
CA ILE A 112 9.25 -17.06 -5.05
C ILE A 112 10.28 -18.18 -4.91
N ASN A 113 10.76 -18.72 -6.02
CA ASN A 113 11.78 -19.77 -6.01
C ASN A 113 13.09 -19.29 -5.43
N GLU A 114 13.50 -18.06 -5.75
CA GLU A 114 14.71 -17.46 -5.20
C GLU A 114 14.59 -17.27 -3.70
N ILE A 115 13.43 -16.89 -3.22
CA ILE A 115 13.18 -16.75 -1.79
C ILE A 115 13.32 -18.09 -1.08
N SER A 116 12.81 -19.16 -1.68
CA SER A 116 12.90 -20.51 -1.10
C SER A 116 14.35 -21.00 -1.00
N GLU A 117 15.22 -20.55 -1.88
CA GLU A 117 16.63 -20.95 -1.89
C GLU A 117 17.48 -20.20 -0.88
N ILE A 118 16.99 -19.07 -0.39
CA ILE A 118 17.74 -18.24 0.56
C ILE A 118 17.78 -18.85 1.96
N ASP A 119 16.80 -19.68 2.30
CA ASP A 119 16.79 -20.40 3.59
C ASP A 119 17.92 -21.44 3.67
#